data_8c0576c41a0590276d37242c09883a1a
#
_entry.id   8c0576c41a0590276d37242c09883a1a
#
_cell.length_a   1.000
_cell.length_b   1.000
_cell.length_c   1.000
_cell.angle_alpha   90.00
_cell.angle_beta   90.00
_cell.angle_gamma   90.00
#
_symmetry.space_group_name_H-M   'P 1'
#
loop_
_entity.id
_entity.type
_entity.pdbx_description
1 polymer ?
#
loop_
_entity_poly.entity_id
_entity_poly.type
_entity_poly.pdbx_seq_one_letter_code
_entity_poly.pdbx_strand_id
1 'polypeptide(L)'
;DTINEWMAGDDLGAIHARVMGWQGDDSWLCKARDGFAHGSPLAASWIFRQLNQTQEATLEAVFESELILGCNIMRHPEFAEGVRALLVDKDRSPAWAYPDLASVPANIVDSFFTAPADMPVLGLPG
;
A
#
# COMPACT_ATOMS: atom_id res chain seq x y z
N ASP A 1 6.98 22.15 -5.58
CA ASP A 1 6.71 20.96 -6.40
C ASP A 1 5.50 20.23 -5.81
N THR A 2 4.46 20.08 -6.60
CA THR A 2 3.17 19.51 -6.21
C THR A 2 3.30 18.15 -5.54
N ILE A 3 4.21 17.28 -6.01
CA ILE A 3 4.43 15.96 -5.42
C ILE A 3 4.98 16.09 -3.99
N ASN A 4 5.97 16.96 -3.79
CA ASN A 4 6.53 17.19 -2.46
C ASN A 4 5.50 17.79 -1.48
N GLU A 5 4.64 18.66 -1.98
CA GLU A 5 3.54 19.22 -1.20
C GLU A 5 2.52 18.14 -0.81
N TRP A 6 2.17 17.26 -1.75
CA TRP A 6 1.26 16.14 -1.48
C TRP A 6 1.81 15.19 -0.42
N MET A 7 3.09 14.82 -0.57
CA MET A 7 3.74 13.79 0.25
C MET A 7 4.35 14.32 1.55
N ALA A 8 4.14 15.61 1.87
CA ALA A 8 4.69 16.19 3.09
C ALA A 8 4.07 15.57 4.35
N GLY A 9 4.94 15.24 5.31
CA GLY A 9 4.54 14.68 6.61
C GLY A 9 4.37 13.16 6.60
N ASP A 10 3.98 12.62 7.73
CA ASP A 10 3.92 11.20 8.08
C ASP A 10 2.49 10.68 8.34
N ASP A 11 1.47 11.45 7.96
CA ASP A 11 0.06 11.08 8.09
C ASP A 11 -0.55 10.78 6.70
N LEU A 12 -0.83 9.51 6.46
CA LEU A 12 -1.42 9.05 5.19
C LEU A 12 -2.80 9.68 4.92
N GLY A 13 -3.60 9.91 5.95
CA GLY A 13 -4.90 10.58 5.80
C GLY A 13 -4.77 12.02 5.34
N ALA A 14 -3.79 12.75 5.88
CA ALA A 14 -3.48 14.11 5.46
C ALA A 14 -2.92 14.16 4.03
N ILE A 15 -2.07 13.21 3.66
CA ILE A 15 -1.58 13.05 2.28
C ILE A 15 -2.75 12.79 1.33
N HIS A 16 -3.62 11.84 1.66
CA HIS A 16 -4.81 11.54 0.86
C HIS A 16 -5.69 12.77 0.65
N ALA A 17 -5.96 13.52 1.74
CA ALA A 17 -6.78 14.73 1.66
C ALA A 17 -6.18 15.79 0.71
N ARG A 18 -4.86 15.98 0.73
CA ARG A 18 -4.17 16.91 -0.19
C ARG A 18 -4.27 16.44 -1.64
N VAL A 19 -4.04 15.16 -1.89
CA VAL A 19 -4.15 14.58 -3.24
C VAL A 19 -5.56 14.71 -3.78
N MET A 20 -6.58 14.36 -2.99
CA MET A 20 -8.00 14.46 -3.40
C MET A 20 -8.46 15.90 -3.57
N GLY A 21 -7.93 16.82 -2.77
CA GLY A 21 -8.25 18.26 -2.85
C GLY A 21 -7.61 19.01 -4.03
N TRP A 22 -6.66 18.39 -4.73
CA TRP A 22 -5.97 19.04 -5.85
C TRP A 22 -6.87 19.23 -7.07
N GLN A 23 -6.88 20.44 -7.64
CA GLN A 23 -7.76 20.87 -8.73
C GLN A 23 -7.02 21.20 -10.04
N GLY A 24 -5.76 20.84 -10.15
CA GLY A 24 -4.99 21.08 -11.40
C GLY A 24 -5.41 20.15 -12.54
N ASP A 25 -4.88 20.42 -13.73
CA ASP A 25 -5.21 19.76 -14.99
C ASP A 25 -4.05 18.91 -15.59
N ASP A 26 -2.94 18.77 -14.87
CA ASP A 26 -1.86 17.90 -15.31
C ASP A 26 -2.33 16.44 -15.41
N SER A 27 -2.20 15.87 -16.60
CA SER A 27 -2.77 14.55 -16.91
C SER A 27 -2.13 13.41 -16.10
N TRP A 28 -0.85 13.52 -15.76
CA TRP A 28 -0.15 12.53 -14.95
C TRP A 28 -0.58 12.61 -13.49
N LEU A 29 -0.67 13.81 -12.94
CA LEU A 29 -1.16 14.03 -11.57
C LEU A 29 -2.64 13.65 -11.42
N CYS A 30 -3.48 13.91 -12.43
CA CYS A 30 -4.86 13.43 -12.45
C CYS A 30 -4.92 11.90 -12.38
N LYS A 31 -4.11 11.18 -13.18
CA LYS A 31 -4.04 9.71 -13.12
C LYS A 31 -3.56 9.18 -11.76
N ALA A 32 -2.58 9.85 -11.16
CA ALA A 32 -2.08 9.47 -9.84
C ALA A 32 -3.17 9.65 -8.76
N ARG A 33 -3.89 10.77 -8.78
CA ARG A 33 -5.04 11.03 -7.88
C ARG A 33 -6.13 9.97 -8.07
N ASP A 34 -6.53 9.72 -9.31
CA ASP A 34 -7.59 8.75 -9.62
C ASP A 34 -7.18 7.32 -9.23
N GLY A 35 -5.92 6.95 -9.45
CA GLY A 35 -5.37 5.68 -8.98
C GLY A 35 -5.41 5.53 -7.46
N PHE A 36 -5.10 6.60 -6.74
CA PHE A 36 -5.19 6.60 -5.27
C PHE A 36 -6.66 6.53 -4.79
N ALA A 37 -7.56 7.22 -5.48
CA ALA A 37 -8.99 7.21 -5.14
C ALA A 37 -9.66 5.83 -5.33
N HIS A 38 -9.25 5.07 -6.35
CA HIS A 38 -9.84 3.77 -6.70
C HIS A 38 -9.04 2.57 -6.17
N GLY A 39 -7.83 2.80 -5.68
CA GLY A 39 -6.97 1.77 -5.12
C GLY A 39 -7.46 1.24 -3.77
N SER A 40 -6.91 0.10 -3.34
CA SER A 40 -7.21 -0.47 -2.04
C SER A 40 -6.72 0.44 -0.91
N PRO A 41 -7.59 0.87 0.02
CA PRO A 41 -7.17 1.60 1.22
C PRO A 41 -6.21 0.79 2.10
N LEU A 42 -6.40 -0.51 2.20
CA LEU A 42 -5.50 -1.41 2.91
C LEU A 42 -4.12 -1.44 2.25
N ALA A 43 -4.06 -1.56 0.92
CA ALA A 43 -2.80 -1.53 0.18
C ALA A 43 -2.06 -0.20 0.35
N ALA A 44 -2.75 0.92 0.27
CA ALA A 44 -2.17 2.24 0.55
C ALA A 44 -1.55 2.31 1.94
N SER A 45 -2.21 1.73 2.95
CA SER A 45 -1.75 1.73 4.34
C SER A 45 -0.46 0.93 4.52
N TRP A 46 -0.36 -0.29 3.97
CA TRP A 46 0.87 -1.06 4.12
C TRP A 46 2.02 -0.53 3.26
N ILE A 47 1.74 0.02 2.05
CA ILE A 47 2.77 0.65 1.20
C ILE A 47 3.38 1.85 1.94
N PHE A 48 2.54 2.73 2.47
CA PHE A 48 2.99 3.91 3.20
C PHE A 48 3.86 3.53 4.41
N ARG A 49 3.43 2.55 5.18
CA ARG A 49 4.19 2.04 6.33
C ARG A 49 5.53 1.42 5.90
N GLN A 50 5.53 0.58 4.86
CA GLN A 50 6.75 -0.03 4.33
C GLN A 50 7.77 1.02 3.91
N LEU A 51 7.34 2.02 3.15
CA LEU A 51 8.21 3.09 2.71
C LEU A 51 8.82 3.88 3.88
N ASN A 52 8.02 4.20 4.89
CA ASN A 52 8.50 4.97 6.04
C ASN A 52 9.48 4.18 6.92
N GLN A 53 9.20 2.90 7.18
CA GLN A 53 10.08 2.11 8.05
C GLN A 53 11.37 1.63 7.39
N THR A 54 11.47 1.70 6.06
CA THR A 54 12.64 1.22 5.31
C THR A 54 13.54 2.34 4.79
N GLN A 55 13.24 3.60 5.05
CA GLN A 55 14.01 4.75 4.54
C GLN A 55 15.50 4.69 4.88
N GLU A 56 15.85 4.23 6.08
CA GLU A 56 17.24 4.13 6.56
C GLU A 56 17.68 2.66 6.77
N ALA A 57 16.89 1.71 6.27
CA ALA A 57 17.18 0.29 6.42
C ALA A 57 18.28 -0.18 5.46
N THR A 58 19.01 -1.22 5.85
CA THR A 58 19.93 -1.91 4.93
C THR A 58 19.14 -2.65 3.86
N LEU A 59 19.78 -2.98 2.73
CA LEU A 59 19.15 -3.71 1.65
C LEU A 59 18.64 -5.08 2.11
N GLU A 60 19.39 -5.77 2.97
CA GLU A 60 19.00 -7.05 3.57
C GLU A 60 17.72 -6.90 4.41
N ALA A 61 17.67 -5.87 5.26
CA ALA A 61 16.49 -5.60 6.10
C ALA A 61 15.25 -5.23 5.26
N VAL A 62 15.44 -4.52 4.14
CA VAL A 62 14.36 -4.25 3.18
C VAL A 62 13.83 -5.53 2.59
N PHE A 63 14.69 -6.43 2.09
CA PHE A 63 14.26 -7.72 1.52
C PHE A 63 13.57 -8.62 2.54
N GLU A 64 14.03 -8.66 3.79
CA GLU A 64 13.36 -9.40 4.86
C GLU A 64 11.96 -8.84 5.13
N SER A 65 11.84 -7.53 5.24
CA SER A 65 10.55 -6.85 5.43
C SER A 65 9.60 -7.08 4.26
N GLU A 66 10.09 -7.00 3.03
CA GLU A 66 9.29 -7.26 1.82
C GLU A 66 8.86 -8.72 1.71
N LEU A 67 9.68 -9.66 2.12
CA LEU A 67 9.28 -11.07 2.16
C LEU A 67 8.14 -11.30 3.15
N ILE A 68 8.23 -10.74 4.37
CA ILE A 68 7.16 -10.81 5.37
C ILE A 68 5.87 -10.22 4.81
N LEU A 69 5.95 -9.00 4.29
CA LEU A 69 4.82 -8.29 3.72
C LEU A 69 4.21 -9.06 2.54
N GLY A 70 5.05 -9.52 1.61
CA GLY A 70 4.62 -10.27 0.43
C GLY A 70 3.91 -11.58 0.79
N CYS A 71 4.43 -12.35 1.75
CA CYS A 71 3.78 -13.58 2.23
C CYS A 71 2.38 -13.30 2.81
N ASN A 72 2.23 -12.23 3.57
CA ASN A 72 0.95 -11.84 4.16
C ASN A 72 -0.02 -11.29 3.10
N ILE A 73 0.45 -10.47 2.15
CA ILE A 73 -0.36 -9.95 1.04
C ILE A 73 -0.93 -11.09 0.20
N MET A 74 -0.10 -12.06 -0.20
CA MET A 74 -0.51 -13.19 -1.03
C MET A 74 -1.56 -14.09 -0.37
N ARG A 75 -1.63 -14.09 0.95
CA ARG A 75 -2.61 -14.87 1.73
C ARG A 75 -3.89 -14.11 2.05
N HIS A 76 -3.90 -12.80 1.84
CA HIS A 76 -5.06 -11.96 2.14
C HIS A 76 -6.00 -11.88 0.94
N PRO A 77 -7.34 -11.93 1.14
CA PRO A 77 -8.34 -11.86 0.05
C PRO A 77 -8.23 -10.59 -0.81
N GLU A 78 -7.72 -9.50 -0.28
CA GLU A 78 -7.54 -8.22 -0.98
C GLU A 78 -6.71 -8.36 -2.24
N PHE A 79 -5.61 -9.14 -2.19
CA PHE A 79 -4.78 -9.40 -3.36
C PHE A 79 -5.55 -10.18 -4.44
N ALA A 80 -6.24 -11.25 -4.04
CA ALA A 80 -7.03 -12.06 -4.97
C ALA A 80 -8.14 -11.23 -5.64
N GLU A 81 -8.79 -10.34 -4.89
CA GLU A 81 -9.81 -9.44 -5.42
C GLU A 81 -9.25 -8.45 -6.44
N GLY A 82 -8.09 -7.86 -6.16
CA GLY A 82 -7.41 -6.99 -7.12
C GLY A 82 -7.06 -7.71 -8.43
N VAL A 83 -6.55 -8.94 -8.32
CA VAL A 83 -6.25 -9.80 -9.49
C VAL A 83 -7.52 -10.15 -10.25
N ARG A 84 -8.61 -10.53 -9.57
CA ARG A 84 -9.90 -10.82 -10.20
C ARG A 84 -10.37 -9.63 -11.02
N ALA A 85 -10.48 -8.46 -10.39
CA ALA A 85 -11.06 -7.29 -11.03
C ALA A 85 -10.23 -6.76 -12.21
N LEU A 86 -8.89 -6.89 -12.14
CA LEU A 86 -8.01 -6.34 -13.16
C LEU A 86 -7.65 -7.33 -14.26
N LEU A 87 -7.42 -8.60 -13.92
CA LEU A 87 -6.81 -9.58 -14.84
C LEU A 87 -7.74 -10.71 -15.24
N VAL A 88 -8.64 -11.16 -14.34
CA VAL A 88 -9.54 -12.31 -14.60
C VAL A 88 -10.85 -11.83 -15.22
N ASP A 89 -11.67 -11.13 -14.46
CA ASP A 89 -12.97 -10.63 -14.92
C ASP A 89 -12.84 -9.35 -15.74
N LYS A 90 -11.78 -8.57 -15.49
CA LYS A 90 -11.47 -7.31 -16.18
C LYS A 90 -12.58 -6.26 -16.07
N ASP A 91 -13.42 -6.38 -15.05
CA ASP A 91 -14.50 -5.44 -14.77
C ASP A 91 -14.02 -4.11 -14.18
N ARG A 92 -12.76 -4.09 -13.68
CA ARG A 92 -12.14 -2.93 -13.03
C ARG A 92 -12.95 -2.38 -11.85
N SER A 93 -13.73 -3.23 -11.21
CA SER A 93 -14.61 -2.89 -10.10
C SER A 93 -14.29 -3.77 -8.89
N PRO A 94 -13.12 -3.59 -8.25
CA PRO A 94 -12.74 -4.37 -7.08
C PRO A 94 -13.64 -4.03 -5.89
N ALA A 95 -14.08 -5.06 -5.17
CA ALA A 95 -14.77 -4.93 -3.89
C ALA A 95 -13.75 -4.99 -2.75
N TRP A 96 -13.10 -3.87 -2.46
CA TRP A 96 -12.10 -3.78 -1.40
C TRP A 96 -12.70 -4.07 -0.02
N ALA A 97 -11.90 -4.66 0.87
CA ALA A 97 -12.33 -5.00 2.23
C ALA A 97 -12.71 -3.77 3.07
N TYR A 98 -12.11 -2.62 2.80
CA TYR A 98 -12.36 -1.37 3.51
C TYR A 98 -12.74 -0.27 2.51
N PRO A 99 -13.79 0.55 2.81
CA PRO A 99 -14.27 1.57 1.89
C PRO A 99 -13.37 2.81 1.81
N ASP A 100 -12.59 3.08 2.86
CA ASP A 100 -11.70 4.24 2.96
C ASP A 100 -10.53 3.98 3.92
N LEU A 101 -9.55 4.90 3.94
CA LEU A 101 -8.36 4.80 4.80
C LEU A 101 -8.71 4.83 6.29
N ALA A 102 -9.71 5.62 6.69
CA ALA A 102 -10.08 5.77 8.10
C ALA A 102 -10.68 4.48 8.68
N SER A 103 -11.28 3.64 7.84
CA SER A 103 -11.88 2.37 8.26
C SER A 103 -10.88 1.21 8.35
N VAL A 104 -9.64 1.38 7.90
CA VAL A 104 -8.60 0.35 8.00
C VAL A 104 -8.08 0.28 9.44
N PRO A 105 -8.30 -0.85 10.16
CA PRO A 105 -7.83 -0.96 11.54
C PRO A 105 -6.30 -1.07 11.62
N ALA A 106 -5.69 -0.36 12.58
CA ALA A 106 -4.23 -0.38 12.77
C ALA A 106 -3.68 -1.78 13.01
N ASN A 107 -4.39 -2.62 13.79
CA ASN A 107 -3.98 -3.99 14.05
C ASN A 107 -4.00 -4.88 12.81
N ILE A 108 -4.83 -4.59 11.83
CA ILE A 108 -4.82 -5.30 10.54
C ILE A 108 -3.57 -4.93 9.75
N VAL A 109 -3.22 -3.64 9.69
CA VAL A 109 -1.97 -3.22 9.06
C VAL A 109 -0.76 -3.85 9.77
N ASP A 110 -0.74 -3.86 11.10
CA ASP A 110 0.31 -4.49 11.91
C ASP A 110 0.49 -5.97 11.56
N SER A 111 -0.59 -6.69 11.32
CA SER A 111 -0.55 -8.12 10.98
C SER A 111 0.22 -8.41 9.69
N PHE A 112 0.25 -7.49 8.72
CA PHE A 112 1.02 -7.64 7.48
C PHE A 112 2.53 -7.55 7.70
N PHE A 113 2.97 -6.98 8.81
CA PHE A 113 4.39 -6.82 9.17
C PHE A 113 4.85 -7.85 10.21
N THR A 114 4.01 -8.81 10.55
CA THR A 114 4.33 -9.92 11.44
C THR A 114 4.69 -11.15 10.62
N ALA A 115 5.88 -11.70 10.84
CA ALA A 115 6.35 -12.87 10.11
C ALA A 115 5.44 -14.08 10.35
N PRO A 116 4.92 -14.73 9.29
CA PRO A 116 4.22 -16.00 9.42
C PRO A 116 5.15 -17.08 9.96
N ALA A 117 4.60 -18.00 10.79
CA ALA A 117 5.39 -19.06 11.41
C ALA A 117 6.06 -20.03 10.40
N ASP A 118 5.46 -20.16 9.21
CA ASP A 118 5.92 -21.01 8.10
C ASP A 118 6.65 -20.25 7.00
N MET A 119 7.09 -19.01 7.29
CA MET A 119 7.79 -18.18 6.31
C MET A 119 9.16 -18.76 6.00
N PRO A 120 9.58 -18.81 4.72
CA PRO A 120 10.94 -19.19 4.35
C PRO A 120 11.96 -18.20 4.91
N VAL A 121 13.12 -18.69 5.33
CA VAL A 121 14.22 -17.84 5.77
C VAL A 121 15.04 -17.43 4.53
N LEU A 122 15.24 -16.12 4.37
CA LEU A 122 16.21 -15.64 3.40
C LEU A 122 17.62 -15.93 3.95
N GLY A 123 18.36 -16.82 3.30
CA GLY A 123 19.75 -17.07 3.63
C GLY A 123 20.67 -15.97 3.09
N LEU A 124 20.39 -14.71 3.45
CA LEU A 124 21.22 -13.59 3.02
C LEU A 124 22.54 -13.59 3.80
N PRO A 125 23.68 -13.38 3.13
CA PRO A 125 24.94 -13.19 3.82
C PRO A 125 24.87 -11.90 4.63
N GLY A 126 25.18 -12.00 5.92
CA GLY A 126 25.27 -10.83 6.79
C GLY A 126 26.44 -9.93 6.44
#